data_e2754f3f33adfca78c4b99736f140fd2
#
_entry.id   e2754f3f33adfca78c4b99736f140fd2
#
_cell.length_a   1.000
_cell.length_b   1.000
_cell.length_c   1.000
_cell.angle_alpha   90.00
_cell.angle_beta   90.00
_cell.angle_gamma   90.00
#
_symmetry.space_group_name_H-M   'P 1'
#
loop_
_entity.id
_entity.type
_entity.pdbx_description
1 polymer ?
#
loop_
_entity_poly.entity_id
_entity_poly.type
_entity_poly.pdbx_seq_one_letter_code
_entity_poly.pdbx_strand_id
1 'polypeptide(L)'
;LYGVGRRSRSDVAICYISDSVDQNILNRMRKLIQSIDVDALTMNIESLAECMFTHKWINPFPKFKYSERPDTATAAILDGNIVIMVDNSPAVMIIPASIFDIIEEADDFNFSPMIGSYLRITRFFFSIVTWILTPLWLLFVNNPDWVPEFMKFVLITDDITVPVLLQLLILELAVDGLKLAAVNTPTMLSTPLSIVAGLSLIHISEPTRL
;
A
#
# COMPACT_ATOMS: atom_id res chain seq x y z
N LEU A 1 -21.77 -10.03 -16.72
CA LEU A 1 -22.57 -9.36 -15.70
C LEU A 1 -23.15 -10.41 -14.78
N TYR A 2 -23.08 -10.17 -13.45
CA TYR A 2 -23.58 -11.04 -12.41
C TYR A 2 -24.39 -10.23 -11.41
N GLY A 3 -25.55 -10.71 -11.00
CA GLY A 3 -26.33 -10.12 -9.91
C GLY A 3 -25.93 -10.79 -8.58
N VAL A 4 -25.43 -10.02 -7.63
CA VAL A 4 -24.99 -10.50 -6.32
C VAL A 4 -25.88 -9.91 -5.21
N GLY A 5 -26.20 -10.74 -4.23
CA GLY A 5 -27.08 -10.38 -3.12
C GLY A 5 -28.56 -10.69 -3.39
N ARG A 6 -29.19 -11.34 -2.43
CA ARG A 6 -30.61 -11.74 -2.57
C ARG A 6 -31.56 -10.54 -2.53
N ARG A 7 -31.23 -9.52 -1.76
CA ARG A 7 -32.05 -8.31 -1.55
C ARG A 7 -31.53 -7.10 -2.33
N SER A 8 -30.21 -6.84 -2.32
CA SER A 8 -29.64 -5.69 -3.01
C SER A 8 -29.58 -5.86 -4.52
N ARG A 9 -29.40 -7.10 -5.02
CA ARG A 9 -29.22 -7.41 -6.45
C ARG A 9 -28.22 -6.47 -7.11
N SER A 10 -27.08 -6.24 -6.44
CA SER A 10 -26.03 -5.38 -6.96
C SER A 10 -25.42 -6.01 -8.21
N ASP A 11 -25.32 -5.25 -9.28
CA ASP A 11 -24.72 -5.70 -10.52
C ASP A 11 -23.19 -5.70 -10.40
N VAL A 12 -22.59 -6.83 -10.76
CA VAL A 12 -21.13 -7.02 -10.79
C VAL A 12 -20.71 -7.32 -12.22
N ALA A 13 -19.86 -6.46 -12.79
CA ALA A 13 -19.31 -6.63 -14.12
C ALA A 13 -17.86 -7.08 -14.06
N ILE A 14 -17.49 -8.08 -14.86
CA ILE A 14 -16.09 -8.48 -15.08
C ILE A 14 -15.67 -7.99 -16.45
N CYS A 15 -14.65 -7.14 -16.50
CA CYS A 15 -14.06 -6.60 -17.72
C CYS A 15 -12.66 -7.20 -17.93
N TYR A 16 -12.39 -7.67 -19.14
CA TYR A 16 -11.13 -8.31 -19.53
C TYR A 16 -10.99 -8.36 -21.05
N ILE A 17 -9.76 -8.57 -21.53
CA ILE A 17 -9.48 -8.86 -22.95
C ILE A 17 -9.29 -10.37 -23.11
N SER A 18 -10.05 -10.98 -23.99
CA SER A 18 -10.10 -12.45 -24.15
C SER A 18 -8.75 -13.07 -24.50
N ASP A 19 -7.95 -12.37 -25.29
CA ASP A 19 -6.69 -12.86 -25.83
C ASP A 19 -5.50 -12.68 -24.88
N SER A 20 -5.63 -11.77 -23.89
CA SER A 20 -4.55 -11.41 -22.98
C SER A 20 -4.74 -11.96 -21.57
N VAL A 21 -5.99 -12.26 -21.17
CA VAL A 21 -6.32 -12.67 -19.80
C VAL A 21 -5.91 -14.12 -19.52
N ASP A 22 -5.41 -14.38 -18.29
CA ASP A 22 -5.24 -15.75 -17.80
C ASP A 22 -6.62 -16.40 -17.54
N GLN A 23 -6.95 -17.39 -18.35
CA GLN A 23 -8.23 -18.11 -18.30
C GLN A 23 -8.43 -18.86 -16.97
N ASN A 24 -7.36 -19.28 -16.29
CA ASN A 24 -7.47 -19.94 -15.00
C ASN A 24 -7.93 -18.97 -13.93
N ILE A 25 -7.34 -17.77 -13.91
CA ILE A 25 -7.71 -16.70 -12.99
C ILE A 25 -9.15 -16.24 -13.28
N LEU A 26 -9.49 -16.02 -14.56
CA LEU A 26 -10.82 -15.62 -14.95
C LEU A 26 -11.89 -16.62 -14.52
N ASN A 27 -11.66 -17.91 -14.77
CA ASN A 27 -12.61 -18.96 -14.38
C ASN A 27 -12.74 -19.08 -12.86
N ARG A 28 -11.65 -18.86 -12.13
CA ARG A 28 -11.65 -18.81 -10.68
C ARG A 28 -12.49 -17.63 -10.17
N MET A 29 -12.31 -16.44 -10.74
CA MET A 29 -13.09 -15.24 -10.36
C MET A 29 -14.58 -15.43 -10.65
N ARG A 30 -14.94 -15.98 -11.80
CA ARG A 30 -16.32 -16.31 -12.14
C ARG A 30 -16.97 -17.25 -11.12
N LYS A 31 -16.26 -18.33 -10.76
CA LYS A 31 -16.74 -19.28 -9.76
C LYS A 31 -16.90 -18.62 -8.38
N LEU A 32 -15.94 -17.79 -7.97
CA LEU A 32 -16.01 -17.09 -6.69
C LEU A 32 -17.23 -16.14 -6.64
N ILE A 33 -17.47 -15.34 -7.67
CA ILE A 33 -18.61 -14.44 -7.72
C ILE A 33 -19.94 -15.22 -7.71
N GLN A 34 -20.04 -16.32 -8.45
CA GLN A 34 -21.22 -17.17 -8.48
C GLN A 34 -21.49 -17.92 -7.16
N SER A 35 -20.44 -18.15 -6.36
CA SER A 35 -20.57 -18.82 -5.07
C SER A 35 -20.95 -17.89 -3.92
N ILE A 36 -21.02 -16.58 -4.16
CA ILE A 36 -21.39 -15.61 -3.13
C ILE A 36 -22.87 -15.75 -2.80
N ASP A 37 -23.17 -16.13 -1.56
CA ASP A 37 -24.53 -16.22 -1.03
C ASP A 37 -24.67 -15.25 0.16
N VAL A 38 -25.01 -14.00 -0.15
CA VAL A 38 -25.21 -12.93 0.82
C VAL A 38 -26.55 -12.24 0.57
N ASP A 39 -27.15 -11.68 1.63
CA ASP A 39 -28.42 -10.98 1.49
C ASP A 39 -28.25 -9.62 0.78
N ALA A 40 -27.19 -8.89 1.12
CA ALA A 40 -26.89 -7.59 0.52
C ALA A 40 -25.39 -7.28 0.58
N LEU A 41 -24.88 -6.54 -0.42
CA LEU A 41 -23.58 -5.92 -0.39
C LEU A 41 -23.72 -4.54 0.25
N THR A 42 -23.19 -4.36 1.46
CA THR A 42 -23.35 -3.11 2.24
C THR A 42 -22.32 -2.04 1.88
N MET A 43 -21.09 -2.45 1.59
CA MET A 43 -19.96 -1.57 1.23
C MET A 43 -19.51 -1.80 -0.23
N ASN A 44 -20.42 -2.21 -1.10
CA ASN A 44 -20.21 -2.38 -2.53
C ASN A 44 -18.97 -3.25 -2.85
N ILE A 45 -17.91 -2.65 -3.42
CA ILE A 45 -16.73 -3.38 -3.88
C ILE A 45 -15.93 -4.02 -2.73
N GLU A 46 -15.88 -3.38 -1.56
CA GLU A 46 -15.17 -3.91 -0.38
C GLU A 46 -15.87 -5.15 0.16
N SER A 47 -17.21 -5.10 0.30
CA SER A 47 -18.00 -6.28 0.70
C SER A 47 -17.89 -7.42 -0.31
N LEU A 48 -17.82 -7.11 -1.61
CA LEU A 48 -17.57 -8.12 -2.64
C LEU A 48 -16.19 -8.77 -2.43
N ALA A 49 -15.15 -7.96 -2.18
CA ALA A 49 -13.80 -8.45 -1.95
C ALA A 49 -13.72 -9.36 -0.72
N GLU A 50 -14.37 -9.00 0.38
CA GLU A 50 -14.43 -9.82 1.58
C GLU A 50 -15.13 -11.17 1.31
N CYS A 51 -16.22 -11.17 0.56
CA CYS A 51 -16.93 -12.39 0.19
C CYS A 51 -16.10 -13.29 -0.74
N MET A 52 -15.34 -12.70 -1.66
CA MET A 52 -14.51 -13.44 -2.62
C MET A 52 -13.23 -14.00 -2.01
N PHE A 53 -12.62 -13.24 -1.11
CA PHE A 53 -11.30 -13.56 -0.57
C PHE A 53 -11.38 -13.74 0.94
N THR A 54 -11.46 -14.98 1.37
CA THR A 54 -11.35 -15.31 2.80
C THR A 54 -10.00 -14.80 3.32
N HIS A 55 -10.05 -13.93 4.30
CA HIS A 55 -8.86 -13.33 4.92
C HIS A 55 -8.03 -14.42 5.59
N LYS A 56 -6.97 -14.87 4.93
CA LYS A 56 -5.97 -15.70 5.58
C LYS A 56 -5.00 -14.78 6.29
N TRP A 57 -5.04 -14.77 7.59
CA TRP A 57 -4.23 -13.95 8.50
C TRP A 57 -2.71 -14.02 8.26
N ILE A 58 -2.26 -15.03 7.53
CA ILE A 58 -0.83 -15.33 7.29
C ILE A 58 -0.29 -14.65 6.01
N ASN A 59 -1.16 -14.13 5.13
CA ASN A 59 -0.69 -13.53 3.88
C ASN A 59 -0.84 -11.99 3.92
N PRO A 60 0.25 -11.23 4.16
CA PRO A 60 0.22 -9.77 4.18
C PRO A 60 0.10 -9.13 2.80
N PHE A 61 0.26 -9.92 1.72
CA PHE A 61 0.26 -9.38 0.37
C PHE A 61 -1.15 -9.22 -0.18
N PRO A 62 -1.49 -8.06 -0.77
CA PRO A 62 -2.78 -7.84 -1.39
C PRO A 62 -2.94 -8.76 -2.60
N LYS A 63 -4.14 -9.27 -2.78
CA LYS A 63 -4.51 -10.11 -3.95
C LYS A 63 -5.10 -9.29 -5.08
N PHE A 64 -5.48 -8.07 -4.80
CA PHE A 64 -6.14 -7.15 -5.70
C PHE A 64 -5.75 -5.70 -5.35
N LYS A 65 -5.89 -4.82 -6.32
CA LYS A 65 -5.67 -3.37 -6.19
C LYS A 65 -6.99 -2.66 -6.47
N TYR A 66 -7.27 -1.62 -5.72
CA TYR A 66 -8.37 -0.70 -6.01
C TYR A 66 -7.89 0.48 -6.83
N SER A 67 -8.73 0.97 -7.73
CA SER A 67 -8.50 2.21 -8.46
C SER A 67 -9.82 2.92 -8.73
N GLU A 68 -9.87 4.22 -8.51
CA GLU A 68 -10.98 5.09 -8.89
C GLU A 68 -10.75 5.74 -10.26
N ARG A 69 -9.59 5.47 -10.87
CA ARG A 69 -9.16 6.07 -12.12
C ARG A 69 -9.46 5.15 -13.30
N PRO A 70 -10.27 5.60 -14.29
CA PRO A 70 -10.61 4.79 -15.45
C PRO A 70 -9.43 4.56 -16.41
N ASP A 71 -8.45 5.47 -16.46
CA ASP A 71 -7.21 5.31 -17.22
C ASP A 71 -6.36 4.15 -16.69
N THR A 72 -6.18 4.08 -15.37
CA THR A 72 -5.47 2.98 -14.70
C THR A 72 -6.18 1.64 -14.93
N ALA A 73 -7.51 1.64 -14.80
CA ALA A 73 -8.31 0.43 -15.06
C ALA A 73 -8.19 -0.04 -16.50
N THR A 74 -8.20 0.88 -17.47
CA THR A 74 -8.05 0.57 -18.89
C THR A 74 -6.65 0.03 -19.20
N ALA A 75 -5.60 0.65 -18.65
CA ALA A 75 -4.23 0.16 -18.79
C ALA A 75 -4.09 -1.27 -18.24
N ALA A 76 -4.65 -1.53 -17.06
CA ALA A 76 -4.62 -2.86 -16.47
C ALA A 76 -5.33 -3.92 -17.33
N ILE A 77 -6.46 -3.58 -17.97
CA ILE A 77 -7.15 -4.49 -18.90
C ILE A 77 -6.29 -4.78 -20.13
N LEU A 78 -5.58 -3.77 -20.67
CA LEU A 78 -4.68 -3.94 -21.80
C LEU A 78 -3.48 -4.84 -21.43
N ASP A 79 -3.00 -4.77 -20.20
CA ASP A 79 -1.94 -5.61 -19.66
C ASP A 79 -2.39 -7.05 -19.33
N GLY A 80 -3.68 -7.38 -19.56
CA GLY A 80 -4.24 -8.71 -19.35
C GLY A 80 -4.82 -8.96 -17.97
N ASN A 81 -4.94 -7.93 -17.14
CA ASN A 81 -5.59 -8.03 -15.84
C ASN A 81 -7.12 -8.07 -15.99
N ILE A 82 -7.76 -8.56 -14.95
CA ILE A 82 -9.22 -8.60 -14.81
C ILE A 82 -9.65 -7.41 -13.97
N VAL A 83 -10.59 -6.62 -14.48
CA VAL A 83 -11.19 -5.51 -13.73
C VAL A 83 -12.62 -5.88 -13.36
N ILE A 84 -12.92 -5.77 -12.06
CA ILE A 84 -14.27 -6.02 -11.52
C ILE A 84 -14.86 -4.68 -11.10
N MET A 85 -16.05 -4.40 -11.62
CA MET A 85 -16.86 -3.22 -11.30
C MET A 85 -18.10 -3.67 -10.54
N VAL A 86 -18.46 -2.90 -9.52
CA VAL A 86 -19.68 -3.14 -8.72
C VAL A 86 -20.56 -1.91 -8.81
N ASP A 87 -21.85 -2.13 -8.97
CA ASP A 87 -22.83 -1.05 -8.98
C ASP A 87 -22.73 -0.17 -7.73
N ASN A 88 -22.91 1.14 -7.92
CA ASN A 88 -22.76 2.16 -6.87
C ASN A 88 -21.38 2.24 -6.19
N SER A 89 -20.32 1.70 -6.80
CA SER A 89 -18.95 1.86 -6.32
C SER A 89 -18.17 2.81 -7.23
N PRO A 90 -17.51 3.83 -6.70
CA PRO A 90 -16.63 4.71 -7.49
C PRO A 90 -15.32 4.02 -7.87
N ALA A 91 -14.91 3.00 -7.11
CA ALA A 91 -13.68 2.27 -7.34
C ALA A 91 -13.92 0.96 -8.09
N VAL A 92 -12.91 0.52 -8.81
CA VAL A 92 -12.85 -0.80 -9.45
C VAL A 92 -11.77 -1.65 -8.81
N MET A 93 -11.93 -2.97 -8.87
CA MET A 93 -10.97 -3.94 -8.36
C MET A 93 -10.19 -4.54 -9.53
N ILE A 94 -8.86 -4.48 -9.47
CA ILE A 94 -7.93 -5.01 -10.47
C ILE A 94 -7.30 -6.28 -9.93
N ILE A 95 -7.31 -7.37 -10.70
CA ILE A 95 -6.81 -8.71 -10.33
C ILE A 95 -6.04 -9.31 -11.49
N PRO A 96 -4.90 -9.96 -11.25
CA PRO A 96 -4.17 -10.09 -9.98
C PRO A 96 -3.43 -8.80 -9.61
N ALA A 97 -3.17 -8.59 -8.33
CA ALA A 97 -2.24 -7.58 -7.87
C ALA A 97 -0.89 -8.22 -7.51
N SER A 98 0.19 -7.58 -7.89
CA SER A 98 1.55 -7.95 -7.53
C SER A 98 2.10 -7.00 -6.46
N ILE A 99 3.22 -7.40 -5.85
CA ILE A 99 3.95 -6.52 -4.90
C ILE A 99 4.41 -5.22 -5.59
N PHE A 100 4.74 -5.30 -6.88
CA PHE A 100 5.20 -4.15 -7.66
C PHE A 100 4.08 -3.13 -7.90
N ASP A 101 2.82 -3.58 -7.97
CA ASP A 101 1.66 -2.70 -8.13
C ASP A 101 1.42 -1.79 -6.92
N ILE A 102 1.99 -2.13 -5.75
CA ILE A 102 1.95 -1.27 -4.55
C ILE A 102 2.90 -0.08 -4.70
N ILE A 103 3.99 -0.27 -5.43
CA ILE A 103 5.04 0.75 -5.64
C ILE A 103 4.66 1.69 -6.79
N GLU A 104 3.81 1.22 -7.70
CA GLU A 104 3.29 2.02 -8.80
C GLU A 104 2.24 3.02 -8.32
N GLU A 105 2.36 4.25 -8.78
CA GLU A 105 1.37 5.31 -8.57
C GLU A 105 0.57 5.53 -9.86
N ALA A 106 -0.72 5.81 -9.70
CA ALA A 106 -1.60 6.02 -10.84
C ALA A 106 -1.15 7.17 -11.75
N ASP A 107 -0.45 8.15 -11.18
CA ASP A 107 0.08 9.29 -11.93
C ASP A 107 1.25 8.94 -12.86
N ASP A 108 1.92 7.81 -12.64
CA ASP A 108 3.03 7.35 -13.50
C ASP A 108 2.57 7.10 -14.94
N PHE A 109 1.30 6.75 -15.14
CA PHE A 109 0.71 6.54 -16.48
C PHE A 109 0.46 7.83 -17.26
N ASN A 110 0.45 8.99 -16.59
CA ASN A 110 0.26 10.29 -17.22
C ASN A 110 1.56 10.89 -17.78
N PHE A 111 2.71 10.36 -17.34
CA PHE A 111 4.02 10.79 -17.80
C PHE A 111 4.44 10.04 -19.06
N SER A 112 5.41 10.60 -19.79
CA SER A 112 6.03 9.86 -20.90
C SER A 112 6.65 8.56 -20.38
N PRO A 113 6.71 7.49 -21.19
CA PRO A 113 7.20 6.17 -20.75
C PRO A 113 8.59 6.20 -20.09
N MET A 114 9.46 7.10 -20.54
CA MET A 114 10.80 7.26 -19.97
C MET A 114 10.75 7.84 -18.55
N ILE A 115 9.93 8.86 -18.32
CA ILE A 115 9.78 9.51 -17.01
C ILE A 115 9.08 8.56 -16.03
N GLY A 116 7.99 7.89 -16.46
CA GLY A 116 7.29 6.91 -15.63
C GLY A 116 8.19 5.76 -15.20
N SER A 117 9.01 5.23 -16.12
CA SER A 117 9.98 4.17 -15.79
C SER A 117 11.03 4.64 -14.80
N TYR A 118 11.55 5.85 -14.96
CA TYR A 118 12.51 6.45 -14.03
C TYR A 118 11.91 6.58 -12.62
N LEU A 119 10.70 7.09 -12.50
CA LEU A 119 10.01 7.24 -11.21
C LEU A 119 9.80 5.90 -10.51
N ARG A 120 9.37 4.85 -11.24
CA ARG A 120 9.19 3.50 -10.70
C ARG A 120 10.51 2.91 -10.18
N ILE A 121 11.58 2.99 -10.98
CA ILE A 121 12.90 2.49 -10.59
C ILE A 121 13.41 3.25 -9.35
N THR A 122 13.21 4.57 -9.31
CA THR A 122 13.61 5.40 -8.18
C THR A 122 12.87 5.02 -6.91
N ARG A 123 11.55 4.85 -6.95
CA ARG A 123 10.76 4.40 -5.79
C ARG A 123 11.19 3.01 -5.32
N PHE A 124 11.39 2.08 -6.24
CA PHE A 124 11.85 0.73 -5.92
C PHE A 124 13.23 0.76 -5.25
N PHE A 125 14.17 1.54 -5.79
CA PHE A 125 15.48 1.73 -5.21
C PHE A 125 15.42 2.29 -3.79
N PHE A 126 14.68 3.38 -3.58
CA PHE A 126 14.52 3.97 -2.25
C PHE A 126 13.82 3.04 -1.27
N SER A 127 12.84 2.25 -1.71
CA SER A 127 12.20 1.24 -0.86
C SER A 127 13.21 0.20 -0.37
N ILE A 128 14.07 -0.31 -1.26
CA ILE A 128 15.11 -1.28 -0.88
C ILE A 128 16.13 -0.63 0.07
N VAL A 129 16.58 0.59 -0.26
CA VAL A 129 17.53 1.32 0.59
C VAL A 129 16.98 1.52 1.99
N THR A 130 15.72 1.93 2.13
CA THR A 130 15.08 2.11 3.44
C THR A 130 15.00 0.81 4.22
N TRP A 131 14.67 -0.29 3.56
CA TRP A 131 14.60 -1.62 4.19
C TRP A 131 15.94 -2.10 4.73
N ILE A 132 17.03 -1.80 4.02
CA ILE A 132 18.38 -2.21 4.41
C ILE A 132 19.00 -1.22 5.40
N LEU A 133 18.79 0.08 5.20
CA LEU A 133 19.44 1.13 5.95
C LEU A 133 19.06 1.10 7.44
N THR A 134 17.79 0.88 7.76
CA THR A 134 17.32 0.86 9.15
C THR A 134 17.96 -0.28 9.98
N PRO A 135 17.91 -1.56 9.57
CA PRO A 135 18.57 -2.62 10.32
C PRO A 135 20.10 -2.51 10.31
N LEU A 136 20.69 -2.00 9.22
CA LEU A 136 22.13 -1.75 9.14
C LEU A 136 22.56 -0.68 10.16
N TRP A 137 21.81 0.40 10.26
CA TRP A 137 22.05 1.44 11.25
C TRP A 137 21.97 0.90 12.68
N LEU A 138 20.96 0.12 13.01
CA LEU A 138 20.83 -0.55 14.31
C LEU A 138 22.01 -1.47 14.60
N LEU A 139 22.50 -2.18 13.59
CA LEU A 139 23.66 -3.05 13.73
C LEU A 139 24.92 -2.24 14.03
N PHE A 140 25.10 -1.11 13.40
CA PHE A 140 26.24 -0.20 13.65
C PHE A 140 26.18 0.44 15.05
N VAL A 141 25.00 0.86 15.49
CA VAL A 141 24.83 1.40 16.85
C VAL A 141 25.16 0.36 17.92
N ASN A 142 24.79 -0.90 17.69
CA ASN A 142 25.08 -1.99 18.62
C ASN A 142 26.55 -2.48 18.55
N ASN A 143 27.25 -2.22 17.43
CA ASN A 143 28.64 -2.67 17.23
C ASN A 143 29.50 -1.50 16.70
N PRO A 144 29.89 -0.54 17.56
CA PRO A 144 30.63 0.65 17.16
C PRO A 144 31.97 0.35 16.47
N ASP A 145 32.59 -0.80 16.80
CA ASP A 145 33.89 -1.22 16.26
C ASP A 145 33.84 -1.55 14.76
N TRP A 146 32.66 -1.84 14.25
CA TRP A 146 32.47 -2.19 12.81
C TRP A 146 32.28 -0.96 11.93
N VAL A 147 32.13 0.21 12.55
CA VAL A 147 31.82 1.45 11.81
C VAL A 147 33.10 2.07 11.28
N PRO A 148 33.21 2.28 9.95
CA PRO A 148 34.32 3.01 9.35
C PRO A 148 34.44 4.42 9.92
N GLU A 149 35.67 4.97 9.98
CA GLU A 149 35.93 6.29 10.59
C GLU A 149 35.10 7.43 9.99
N PHE A 150 34.85 7.40 8.66
CA PHE A 150 34.05 8.42 7.98
C PHE A 150 32.54 8.35 8.30
N MET A 151 32.08 7.25 8.89
CA MET A 151 30.67 7.06 9.29
C MET A 151 30.45 7.20 10.81
N LYS A 152 31.48 7.49 11.59
CA LYS A 152 31.35 7.61 13.06
C LYS A 152 30.35 8.69 13.49
N PHE A 153 30.04 9.66 12.63
CA PHE A 153 29.03 10.69 12.89
C PHE A 153 27.60 10.11 13.03
N VAL A 154 27.37 8.88 12.54
CA VAL A 154 26.06 8.20 12.62
C VAL A 154 25.88 7.52 13.98
N LEU A 155 26.97 7.33 14.75
CA LEU A 155 26.92 6.71 16.05
C LEU A 155 26.36 7.67 17.10
N ILE A 156 25.54 7.13 17.98
CA ILE A 156 25.04 7.85 19.13
C ILE A 156 26.14 7.86 20.19
N THR A 157 26.60 9.05 20.55
CA THR A 157 27.69 9.26 21.52
C THR A 157 27.19 9.50 22.95
N ASP A 158 25.90 9.76 23.11
CA ASP A 158 25.30 10.08 24.42
C ASP A 158 24.87 8.79 25.16
N ASP A 159 24.93 8.84 26.50
CA ASP A 159 24.47 7.76 27.35
C ASP A 159 22.94 7.64 27.27
N ILE A 160 22.49 6.58 26.63
CA ILE A 160 21.05 6.34 26.41
C ILE A 160 20.53 5.38 27.47
N THR A 161 19.54 5.83 28.24
CA THR A 161 18.87 5.02 29.27
C THR A 161 17.92 3.97 28.69
N VAL A 162 17.38 4.21 27.49
CA VAL A 162 16.42 3.33 26.81
C VAL A 162 17.07 2.69 25.58
N PRO A 163 16.98 1.37 25.35
CA PRO A 163 17.53 0.71 24.18
C PRO A 163 17.06 1.38 22.88
N VAL A 164 18.00 1.64 21.96
CA VAL A 164 17.71 2.32 20.67
C VAL A 164 16.62 1.64 19.86
N LEU A 165 16.60 0.31 19.88
CA LEU A 165 15.54 -0.47 19.22
C LEU A 165 14.14 -0.11 19.76
N LEU A 166 14.00 0.04 21.08
CA LEU A 166 12.73 0.38 21.69
C LEU A 166 12.30 1.81 21.35
N GLN A 167 13.25 2.75 21.35
CA GLN A 167 12.99 4.14 20.94
C GLN A 167 12.48 4.20 19.48
N LEU A 168 13.14 3.48 18.58
CA LEU A 168 12.76 3.40 17.17
C LEU A 168 11.36 2.79 17.01
N LEU A 169 11.05 1.72 17.74
CA LEU A 169 9.74 1.07 17.69
C LEU A 169 8.62 1.98 18.19
N ILE A 170 8.88 2.73 19.28
CA ILE A 170 7.91 3.71 19.81
C ILE A 170 7.71 4.83 18.81
N LEU A 171 8.77 5.32 18.16
CA LEU A 171 8.69 6.37 17.16
C LEU A 171 7.88 5.91 15.93
N GLU A 172 8.14 4.70 15.44
CA GLU A 172 7.41 4.11 14.31
C GLU A 172 5.93 3.95 14.63
N LEU A 173 5.61 3.43 15.82
CA LEU A 173 4.23 3.32 16.29
C LEU A 173 3.53 4.69 16.40
N ALA A 174 4.24 5.71 16.86
CA ALA A 174 3.72 7.07 16.93
C ALA A 174 3.43 7.65 15.52
N VAL A 175 4.34 7.44 14.56
CA VAL A 175 4.14 7.88 13.16
C VAL A 175 2.97 7.15 12.52
N ASP A 176 2.83 5.85 12.75
CA ASP A 176 1.69 5.08 12.21
C ASP A 176 0.37 5.50 12.87
N GLY A 177 0.37 5.78 14.17
CA GLY A 177 -0.78 6.37 14.86
C GLY A 177 -1.20 7.71 14.28
N LEU A 178 -0.23 8.57 13.93
CA LEU A 178 -0.49 9.84 13.25
C LEU A 178 -1.07 9.64 11.85
N LYS A 179 -0.57 8.69 11.07
CA LYS A 179 -1.13 8.35 9.75
C LYS A 179 -2.59 7.88 9.87
N LEU A 180 -2.88 7.01 10.84
CA LEU A 180 -4.25 6.56 11.10
C LEU A 180 -5.17 7.71 11.51
N ALA A 181 -4.70 8.63 12.33
CA ALA A 181 -5.47 9.83 12.68
C ALA A 181 -5.70 10.74 11.47
N ALA A 182 -4.71 10.87 10.59
CA ALA A 182 -4.79 11.68 9.38
C ALA A 182 -5.81 11.16 8.35
N VAL A 183 -6.07 9.86 8.29
CA VAL A 183 -7.08 9.26 7.40
C VAL A 183 -8.49 9.82 7.65
N ASN A 184 -8.80 10.18 8.91
CA ASN A 184 -10.10 10.73 9.30
C ASN A 184 -10.19 12.27 9.14
N THR A 185 -9.11 12.93 8.68
CA THR A 185 -9.10 14.38 8.45
C THR A 185 -9.33 14.72 6.98
N PRO A 186 -9.96 15.89 6.67
CA PRO A 186 -10.08 16.33 5.27
C PRO A 186 -8.70 16.38 4.59
N THR A 187 -8.64 15.93 3.35
CA THR A 187 -7.39 15.79 2.55
C THR A 187 -6.54 17.07 2.49
N MET A 188 -7.16 18.24 2.57
CA MET A 188 -6.45 19.53 2.62
C MET A 188 -5.57 19.73 3.87
N LEU A 189 -5.87 19.04 4.97
CA LEU A 189 -5.16 19.17 6.25
C LEU A 189 -4.22 18.00 6.54
N SER A 190 -4.41 16.86 5.88
CA SER A 190 -3.65 15.64 6.16
C SER A 190 -2.16 15.78 5.81
N THR A 191 -1.84 16.38 4.67
CA THR A 191 -0.45 16.58 4.22
C THR A 191 0.34 17.55 5.10
N PRO A 192 -0.17 18.79 5.40
CA PRO A 192 0.50 19.70 6.32
C PRO A 192 0.63 19.11 7.74
N LEU A 193 -0.38 18.40 8.22
CA LEU A 193 -0.36 17.77 9.55
C LEU A 193 0.73 16.71 9.65
N SER A 194 0.91 15.87 8.62
CA SER A 194 1.96 14.86 8.57
C SER A 194 3.36 15.46 8.60
N ILE A 195 3.56 16.57 7.88
CA ILE A 195 4.84 17.29 7.83
C ILE A 195 5.14 17.93 9.20
N VAL A 196 4.18 18.64 9.77
CA VAL A 196 4.34 19.28 11.08
C VAL A 196 4.57 18.24 12.19
N ALA A 197 3.85 17.13 12.16
CA ALA A 197 4.04 16.05 13.12
C ALA A 197 5.43 15.40 12.98
N GLY A 198 5.90 15.16 11.75
CA GLY A 198 7.24 14.63 11.50
C GLY A 198 8.34 15.57 12.00
N LEU A 199 8.23 16.87 11.73
CA LEU A 199 9.16 17.88 12.22
C LEU A 199 9.12 18.03 13.75
N SER A 200 7.93 17.96 14.35
CA SER A 200 7.77 18.01 15.81
C SER A 200 8.40 16.81 16.50
N LEU A 201 8.26 15.61 15.93
CA LEU A 201 8.91 14.39 16.45
C LEU A 201 10.43 14.48 16.38
N ILE A 202 10.99 15.02 15.29
CA ILE A 202 12.43 15.25 15.16
C ILE A 202 12.90 16.23 16.24
N HIS A 203 12.15 17.30 16.50
CA HIS A 203 12.49 18.30 17.51
C HIS A 203 12.41 17.78 18.95
N ILE A 204 11.47 16.86 19.23
CA ILE A 204 11.33 16.22 20.53
C ILE A 204 12.45 15.19 20.77
N SER A 205 12.90 14.53 19.70
CA SER A 205 13.97 13.53 19.77
C SER A 205 15.39 14.17 19.79
N GLU A 206 15.52 15.45 19.43
CA GLU A 206 16.78 16.16 19.61
C GLU A 206 17.01 16.44 21.10
N PRO A 207 18.11 15.93 21.70
CA PRO A 207 18.45 16.29 23.06
C PRO A 207 18.68 17.81 23.12
N THR A 208 17.80 18.50 23.82
CA THR A 208 17.95 19.93 24.09
C THR A 208 19.30 20.14 24.76
N ARG A 209 20.29 20.60 23.97
CA ARG A 209 21.49 21.21 24.51
C ARG A 209 21.07 22.54 25.13
N LEU A 210 20.78 22.54 26.41
CA LEU A 210 20.88 23.70 27.29
C LEU A 210 22.24 23.69 27.97
#